data_26e0ae224e0ba3f8a9eccea0803c090e
#
_entry.id   26e0ae224e0ba3f8a9eccea0803c090e
#
_cell.length_a   1.000
_cell.length_b   1.000
_cell.length_c   1.000
_cell.angle_alpha   90.00
_cell.angle_beta   90.00
_cell.angle_gamma   90.00
#
_symmetry.space_group_name_H-M   'P 1'
#
loop_
_entity.id
_entity.type
_entity.pdbx_description
1 polymer ?
#
loop_
_entity_poly.entity_id
_entity_poly.type
_entity_poly.pdbx_seq_one_letter_code
_entity_poly.pdbx_strand_id
1 'polypeptide(L)'
;MHYSTFSLWDTYRAAHPLYTLLQPTRSVDFIKSMIRQYDYYGYLPIWQLWGQDNYCMIGNHSIPVITDAILKGIPGIDADKAYEAVRNSSTTSHPNSPFEVWEKYGYMPENIQTQSVSITLEQAYDDWCVAQLAKKLGKEEDYEHFMKRSEYYRNLYHPSSGFFRAKNADGKWLEPFDPYQYGANGGNPFTEGNAWQYFWYVPQNIPALIALTGGDKAFTNKLDQFFTTTQQSGELNSNASGFVGQYAHGNEPSHHVAYLYNYGQHRSRCTQRS
;
A
#
# COMPACT_ATOMS: atom_id res chain seq x y z
N MET A 1 -21.38 9.61 -16.54
CA MET A 1 -21.25 10.71 -15.55
C MET A 1 -19.77 10.91 -15.24
N HIS A 2 -19.30 12.10 -14.86
CA HIS A 2 -17.93 12.36 -14.44
C HIS A 2 -17.92 12.62 -12.94
N TYR A 3 -17.03 11.91 -12.23
CA TYR A 3 -16.82 12.09 -10.79
C TYR A 3 -15.46 12.73 -10.54
N SER A 4 -15.40 13.57 -9.54
CA SER A 4 -14.19 14.14 -9.00
C SER A 4 -14.20 13.97 -7.48
N THR A 5 -13.08 14.21 -6.82
CA THR A 5 -12.92 14.02 -5.39
C THR A 5 -12.80 12.55 -5.01
N PHE A 6 -11.61 12.03 -5.25
CA PHE A 6 -11.22 10.67 -4.86
C PHE A 6 -10.09 10.73 -3.84
N SER A 7 -10.38 10.40 -2.59
CA SER A 7 -9.38 10.16 -1.55
C SER A 7 -8.92 8.70 -1.61
N LEU A 8 -8.12 8.37 -2.61
CA LEU A 8 -7.85 6.97 -2.96
C LEU A 8 -7.02 6.23 -1.92
N TRP A 9 -6.12 6.92 -1.21
CA TRP A 9 -5.38 6.34 -0.10
C TRP A 9 -6.29 5.76 1.00
N ASP A 10 -7.45 6.40 1.21
CA ASP A 10 -8.46 5.94 2.17
C ASP A 10 -9.33 4.85 1.55
N THR A 11 -9.90 5.12 0.39
CA THR A 11 -11.06 4.38 -0.14
C THR A 11 -10.70 3.08 -0.87
N TYR A 12 -9.46 2.91 -1.34
CA TYR A 12 -9.04 1.66 -1.99
C TYR A 12 -9.09 0.46 -1.04
N ARG A 13 -8.94 0.69 0.26
CA ARG A 13 -8.81 -0.35 1.29
C ARG A 13 -10.08 -1.17 1.45
N ALA A 14 -11.25 -0.51 1.41
CA ALA A 14 -12.53 -1.19 1.61
C ALA A 14 -13.68 -0.61 0.80
N ALA A 15 -13.81 0.72 0.67
CA ALA A 15 -14.96 1.36 0.04
C ALA A 15 -15.11 1.00 -1.44
N HIS A 16 -14.03 1.12 -2.24
CA HIS A 16 -14.08 0.73 -3.65
C HIS A 16 -14.30 -0.78 -3.86
N PRO A 17 -13.62 -1.70 -3.14
CA PRO A 17 -13.97 -3.12 -3.16
C PRO A 17 -15.45 -3.41 -2.84
N LEU A 18 -16.01 -2.71 -1.84
CA LEU A 18 -17.42 -2.83 -1.48
C LEU A 18 -18.34 -2.33 -2.62
N TYR A 19 -18.00 -1.23 -3.29
CA TYR A 19 -18.77 -0.72 -4.41
C TYR A 19 -18.82 -1.70 -5.59
N THR A 20 -17.80 -2.51 -5.81
CA THR A 20 -17.83 -3.55 -6.85
C THR A 20 -18.93 -4.59 -6.58
N LEU A 21 -19.30 -4.81 -5.33
CA LEU A 21 -20.34 -5.75 -4.91
C LEU A 21 -21.74 -5.08 -4.90
N LEU A 22 -21.85 -3.88 -4.33
CA LEU A 22 -23.13 -3.23 -4.07
C LEU A 22 -23.56 -2.27 -5.18
N GLN A 23 -22.61 -1.66 -5.89
CA GLN A 23 -22.84 -0.60 -6.88
C GLN A 23 -21.91 -0.76 -8.11
N PRO A 24 -21.92 -1.92 -8.80
CA PRO A 24 -20.94 -2.20 -9.86
C PRO A 24 -20.99 -1.17 -11.00
N THR A 25 -22.18 -0.69 -11.39
CA THR A 25 -22.31 0.35 -12.40
C THR A 25 -21.63 1.66 -12.00
N ARG A 26 -21.74 2.03 -10.73
CA ARG A 26 -21.09 3.23 -10.19
C ARG A 26 -19.57 3.06 -10.11
N SER A 27 -19.08 1.87 -9.76
CA SER A 27 -17.65 1.54 -9.82
C SER A 27 -17.08 1.75 -11.22
N VAL A 28 -17.82 1.33 -12.26
CA VAL A 28 -17.43 1.58 -13.65
C VAL A 28 -17.39 3.06 -13.99
N ASP A 29 -18.33 3.86 -13.50
CA ASP A 29 -18.34 5.31 -13.70
C ASP A 29 -17.13 5.99 -13.02
N PHE A 30 -16.76 5.55 -11.80
CA PHE A 30 -15.57 6.02 -11.10
C PHE A 30 -14.30 5.71 -11.89
N ILE A 31 -14.13 4.47 -12.33
CA ILE A 31 -12.97 4.04 -13.12
C ILE A 31 -12.89 4.81 -14.44
N LYS A 32 -14.00 4.99 -15.15
CA LYS A 32 -14.04 5.83 -16.36
C LYS A 32 -13.63 7.28 -16.08
N SER A 33 -13.94 7.80 -14.91
CA SER A 33 -13.52 9.15 -14.51
C SER A 33 -12.01 9.22 -14.23
N MET A 34 -11.44 8.19 -13.60
CA MET A 34 -9.99 8.06 -13.39
C MET A 34 -9.24 7.93 -14.71
N ILE A 35 -9.74 7.12 -15.65
CA ILE A 35 -9.13 6.97 -16.99
C ILE A 35 -9.19 8.28 -17.79
N ARG A 36 -10.28 9.06 -17.72
CA ARG A 36 -10.33 10.39 -18.33
C ARG A 36 -9.31 11.34 -17.74
N GLN A 37 -9.04 11.25 -16.45
CA GLN A 37 -7.98 12.04 -15.84
C GLN A 37 -6.61 11.61 -16.34
N TYR A 38 -6.36 10.30 -16.48
CA TYR A 38 -5.16 9.78 -17.12
C TYR A 38 -5.00 10.34 -18.56
N ASP A 39 -6.05 10.36 -19.37
CA ASP A 39 -6.01 10.92 -20.71
C ASP A 39 -5.59 12.39 -20.75
N TYR A 40 -5.87 13.13 -19.67
CA TYR A 40 -5.54 14.56 -19.57
C TYR A 40 -4.15 14.83 -18.98
N TYR A 41 -3.77 14.09 -17.92
CA TYR A 41 -2.51 14.33 -17.18
C TYR A 41 -1.38 13.34 -17.53
N GLY A 42 -1.69 12.20 -18.17
CA GLY A 42 -0.73 11.14 -18.46
C GLY A 42 -0.51 10.15 -17.32
N TYR A 43 -1.20 10.33 -16.19
CA TYR A 43 -1.22 9.40 -15.04
C TYR A 43 -2.57 9.42 -14.34
N LEU A 44 -2.87 8.33 -13.63
CA LEU A 44 -4.11 8.15 -12.86
C LEU A 44 -4.12 9.04 -11.60
N PRO A 45 -5.30 9.40 -11.07
CA PRO A 45 -5.39 10.23 -9.87
C PRO A 45 -4.79 9.53 -8.64
N ILE A 46 -4.15 10.34 -7.78
CA ILE A 46 -3.66 9.96 -6.46
C ILE A 46 -4.66 10.42 -5.40
N TRP A 47 -4.93 11.72 -5.36
CA TRP A 47 -5.91 12.33 -4.45
C TRP A 47 -6.57 13.54 -5.12
N GLN A 48 -7.58 13.27 -5.92
CA GLN A 48 -8.26 14.30 -6.72
C GLN A 48 -9.21 15.14 -5.88
N LEU A 49 -9.07 16.48 -5.97
CA LEU A 49 -9.95 17.44 -5.35
C LEU A 49 -10.15 18.65 -6.27
N TRP A 50 -11.39 19.17 -6.39
CA TRP A 50 -11.73 20.33 -7.21
C TRP A 50 -11.30 20.23 -8.69
N GLY A 51 -11.38 19.02 -9.26
CA GLY A 51 -11.10 18.81 -10.67
C GLY A 51 -9.63 18.64 -11.04
N GLN A 52 -8.73 18.64 -10.06
CA GLN A 52 -7.30 18.39 -10.26
C GLN A 52 -6.73 17.51 -9.14
N ASP A 53 -5.59 16.89 -9.38
CA ASP A 53 -4.87 16.16 -8.33
C ASP A 53 -4.17 17.15 -7.39
N ASN A 54 -4.18 16.89 -6.09
CA ASN A 54 -3.46 17.67 -5.10
C ASN A 54 -2.29 16.91 -4.46
N TYR A 55 -2.12 15.63 -4.79
CA TYR A 55 -1.03 14.76 -4.31
C TYR A 55 -0.95 14.68 -2.78
N CYS A 56 -2.08 14.75 -2.09
CA CYS A 56 -2.12 14.88 -0.63
C CYS A 56 -1.53 13.66 0.07
N MET A 57 -1.70 12.45 -0.47
CA MET A 57 -1.24 11.21 0.15
C MET A 57 -0.24 10.48 -0.74
N ILE A 58 0.24 9.36 -0.25
CA ILE A 58 1.19 8.47 -0.91
C ILE A 58 0.48 7.36 -1.70
N GLY A 59 1.25 6.61 -2.49
CA GLY A 59 0.75 5.51 -3.31
C GLY A 59 0.05 5.95 -4.59
N ASN A 60 -0.26 5.00 -5.45
CA ASN A 60 -0.97 5.18 -6.71
C ASN A 60 -2.24 4.32 -6.71
N HIS A 61 -3.10 4.51 -5.71
CA HIS A 61 -4.16 3.57 -5.36
C HIS A 61 -5.38 3.58 -6.28
N SER A 62 -5.38 4.37 -7.35
CA SER A 62 -6.24 4.09 -8.52
C SER A 62 -5.95 2.71 -9.12
N ILE A 63 -4.69 2.26 -9.04
CA ILE A 63 -4.22 0.99 -9.61
C ILE A 63 -4.95 -0.20 -8.98
N PRO A 64 -4.93 -0.41 -7.64
CA PRO A 64 -5.69 -1.50 -7.02
C PRO A 64 -7.19 -1.39 -7.26
N VAL A 65 -7.77 -0.18 -7.29
CA VAL A 65 -9.20 0.01 -7.56
C VAL A 65 -9.58 -0.48 -8.95
N ILE A 66 -8.82 -0.12 -9.97
CA ILE A 66 -9.05 -0.53 -11.36
C ILE A 66 -8.79 -2.04 -11.53
N THR A 67 -7.68 -2.51 -10.99
CA THR A 67 -7.29 -3.92 -11.05
C THR A 67 -8.33 -4.83 -10.40
N ASP A 68 -8.79 -4.51 -9.20
CA ASP A 68 -9.80 -5.27 -8.47
C ASP A 68 -11.11 -5.42 -9.28
N ALA A 69 -11.58 -4.33 -9.86
CA ALA A 69 -12.80 -4.34 -10.66
C ALA A 69 -12.65 -5.22 -11.92
N ILE A 70 -11.52 -5.14 -12.62
CA ILE A 70 -11.28 -5.95 -13.83
C ILE A 70 -11.10 -7.43 -13.47
N LEU A 71 -10.36 -7.75 -12.41
CA LEU A 71 -10.15 -9.14 -11.96
C LEU A 71 -11.47 -9.80 -11.51
N LYS A 72 -12.37 -9.02 -10.91
CA LYS A 72 -13.75 -9.45 -10.57
C LYS A 72 -14.66 -9.60 -11.77
N GLY A 73 -14.22 -9.18 -12.95
CA GLY A 73 -15.01 -9.29 -14.18
C GLY A 73 -16.17 -8.28 -14.27
N ILE A 74 -16.06 -7.11 -13.63
CA ILE A 74 -17.06 -6.05 -13.70
C ILE A 74 -17.16 -5.56 -15.15
N PRO A 75 -18.35 -5.68 -15.81
CA PRO A 75 -18.49 -5.35 -17.22
C PRO A 75 -18.50 -3.83 -17.45
N GLY A 76 -18.09 -3.41 -18.66
CA GLY A 76 -18.18 -2.01 -19.11
C GLY A 76 -16.90 -1.18 -18.85
N ILE A 77 -15.81 -1.82 -18.44
CA ILE A 77 -14.47 -1.26 -18.39
C ILE A 77 -13.71 -1.73 -19.64
N ASP A 78 -13.06 -0.80 -20.35
CA ASP A 78 -12.11 -1.12 -21.40
C ASP A 78 -10.82 -1.58 -20.73
N ALA A 79 -10.56 -2.88 -20.75
CA ALA A 79 -9.45 -3.48 -20.03
C ALA A 79 -8.08 -3.11 -20.61
N ASP A 80 -7.96 -2.96 -21.94
CA ASP A 80 -6.71 -2.57 -22.58
C ASP A 80 -6.37 -1.11 -22.28
N LYS A 81 -7.35 -0.22 -22.35
CA LYS A 81 -7.15 1.19 -22.00
C LYS A 81 -6.87 1.37 -20.50
N ALA A 82 -7.55 0.62 -19.66
CA ALA A 82 -7.31 0.62 -18.22
C ALA A 82 -5.91 0.11 -17.89
N TYR A 83 -5.45 -0.94 -18.57
CA TYR A 83 -4.11 -1.46 -18.43
C TYR A 83 -3.03 -0.44 -18.84
N GLU A 84 -3.21 0.22 -19.99
CA GLU A 84 -2.32 1.31 -20.43
C GLU A 84 -2.19 2.37 -19.33
N ALA A 85 -3.31 2.82 -18.77
CA ALA A 85 -3.32 3.84 -17.73
C ALA A 85 -2.63 3.38 -16.45
N VAL A 86 -2.90 2.15 -15.99
CA VAL A 86 -2.31 1.52 -14.80
C VAL A 86 -0.79 1.38 -14.97
N ARG A 87 -0.35 0.80 -16.11
CA ARG A 87 1.06 0.59 -16.40
C ARG A 87 1.84 1.91 -16.48
N ASN A 88 1.33 2.88 -17.23
CA ASN A 88 1.99 4.18 -17.37
C ASN A 88 2.07 4.94 -16.05
N SER A 89 1.04 4.85 -15.21
CA SER A 89 1.04 5.47 -13.87
C SER A 89 2.04 4.81 -12.91
N SER A 90 2.55 3.61 -13.23
CA SER A 90 3.57 2.88 -12.46
C SER A 90 4.98 2.97 -13.05
N THR A 91 5.16 3.65 -14.19
CA THR A 91 6.45 3.73 -14.89
C THR A 91 6.87 5.15 -15.24
N THR A 92 5.93 6.08 -15.35
CA THR A 92 6.19 7.48 -15.64
C THR A 92 6.25 8.27 -14.36
N SER A 93 7.38 8.94 -14.08
CA SER A 93 7.54 9.77 -12.89
C SER A 93 6.57 10.94 -12.89
N HIS A 94 5.95 11.16 -11.75
CA HIS A 94 5.02 12.25 -11.50
C HIS A 94 5.13 12.68 -10.02
N PRO A 95 4.48 13.78 -9.57
CA PRO A 95 4.58 14.24 -8.19
C PRO A 95 4.34 13.11 -7.17
N ASN A 96 5.20 13.03 -6.15
CA ASN A 96 5.25 11.99 -5.11
C ASN A 96 5.55 10.56 -5.59
N SER A 97 5.83 10.36 -6.87
CA SER A 97 6.12 9.05 -7.45
C SER A 97 7.31 9.11 -8.42
N PRO A 98 8.54 9.30 -7.94
CA PRO A 98 9.75 9.34 -8.77
C PRO A 98 10.16 7.91 -9.17
N PHE A 99 9.55 7.35 -10.21
CA PHE A 99 9.76 5.96 -10.62
C PHE A 99 11.19 5.67 -11.09
N GLU A 100 11.94 6.64 -11.60
CA GLU A 100 13.37 6.51 -11.90
C GLU A 100 14.20 6.24 -10.62
N VAL A 101 13.79 6.79 -9.48
CA VAL A 101 14.40 6.51 -8.17
C VAL A 101 14.03 5.11 -7.70
N TRP A 102 12.76 4.74 -7.86
CA TRP A 102 12.24 3.43 -7.51
C TRP A 102 12.95 2.30 -8.26
N GLU A 103 13.11 2.43 -9.58
CA GLU A 103 13.82 1.46 -10.41
C GLU A 103 15.32 1.38 -10.06
N LYS A 104 15.93 2.52 -9.80
CA LYS A 104 17.36 2.59 -9.53
C LYS A 104 17.76 1.93 -8.21
N TYR A 105 17.00 2.16 -7.15
CA TYR A 105 17.39 1.75 -5.80
C TYR A 105 16.64 0.49 -5.32
N GLY A 106 15.48 0.18 -5.88
CA GLY A 106 14.62 -0.90 -5.39
C GLY A 106 14.02 -0.60 -4.01
N TYR A 107 14.00 0.63 -3.62
CA TYR A 107 13.32 1.22 -2.47
C TYR A 107 13.32 2.74 -2.62
N MET A 108 12.53 3.44 -1.83
CA MET A 108 12.57 4.89 -1.79
C MET A 108 13.60 5.35 -0.75
N PRO A 109 14.70 6.05 -1.14
CA PRO A 109 15.67 6.57 -0.19
C PRO A 109 15.13 7.77 0.59
N GLU A 110 15.27 7.78 1.93
CA GLU A 110 14.73 8.83 2.79
C GLU A 110 15.30 10.22 2.48
N ASN A 111 16.58 10.32 2.12
CA ASN A 111 17.21 11.59 1.76
C ASN A 111 16.87 12.10 0.35
N ILE A 112 16.04 11.37 -0.42
CA ILE A 112 15.48 11.80 -1.70
C ILE A 112 13.99 12.09 -1.55
N GLN A 113 13.26 11.19 -0.90
CA GLN A 113 11.82 11.29 -0.69
C GLN A 113 11.50 10.87 0.74
N THR A 114 10.99 11.80 1.55
CA THR A 114 10.47 11.49 2.90
C THR A 114 9.27 10.55 2.85
N GLN A 115 8.88 10.00 3.97
CA GLN A 115 7.85 8.96 4.07
C GLN A 115 8.26 7.67 3.34
N SER A 116 9.56 7.47 3.20
CA SER A 116 10.20 6.50 2.31
C SER A 116 9.79 5.05 2.57
N VAL A 117 9.60 4.67 3.83
CA VAL A 117 9.19 3.30 4.18
C VAL A 117 7.75 3.06 3.75
N SER A 118 6.84 3.97 4.09
CA SER A 118 5.43 3.86 3.69
C SER A 118 5.28 3.83 2.18
N ILE A 119 5.95 4.75 1.46
CA ILE A 119 5.92 4.80 -0.01
C ILE A 119 6.45 3.49 -0.59
N THR A 120 7.57 2.95 -0.06
CA THR A 120 8.13 1.68 -0.55
C THR A 120 7.16 0.52 -0.38
N LEU A 121 6.50 0.42 0.76
CA LEU A 121 5.55 -0.66 1.04
C LEU A 121 4.30 -0.55 0.16
N GLU A 122 3.73 0.65 0.05
CA GLU A 122 2.51 0.87 -0.72
C GLU A 122 2.76 0.76 -2.23
N GLN A 123 3.90 1.26 -2.72
CA GLN A 123 4.29 1.11 -4.12
C GLN A 123 4.52 -0.37 -4.50
N ALA A 124 5.10 -1.16 -3.61
CA ALA A 124 5.26 -2.59 -3.84
C ALA A 124 3.91 -3.31 -3.97
N TYR A 125 2.90 -2.89 -3.24
CA TYR A 125 1.54 -3.42 -3.38
C TYR A 125 0.90 -2.96 -4.70
N ASP A 126 1.02 -1.69 -5.07
CA ASP A 126 0.52 -1.19 -6.35
C ASP A 126 1.15 -1.96 -7.52
N ASP A 127 2.47 -2.19 -7.49
CA ASP A 127 3.18 -2.97 -8.50
C ASP A 127 2.68 -4.42 -8.59
N TRP A 128 2.37 -5.04 -7.45
CA TRP A 128 1.72 -6.35 -7.45
C TRP A 128 0.37 -6.32 -8.17
N CYS A 129 -0.43 -5.28 -7.96
CA CYS A 129 -1.71 -5.10 -8.65
C CYS A 129 -1.51 -4.96 -10.16
N VAL A 130 -0.51 -4.18 -10.60
CA VAL A 130 -0.15 -4.09 -12.04
C VAL A 130 0.19 -5.47 -12.60
N ALA A 131 1.02 -6.23 -11.87
CA ALA A 131 1.41 -7.59 -12.28
C ALA A 131 0.19 -8.51 -12.44
N GLN A 132 -0.76 -8.48 -11.48
CA GLN A 132 -1.96 -9.32 -11.59
C GLN A 132 -2.81 -8.95 -12.81
N LEU A 133 -2.93 -7.67 -13.12
CA LEU A 133 -3.65 -7.22 -14.31
C LEU A 133 -2.90 -7.59 -15.58
N ALA A 134 -1.57 -7.43 -15.62
CA ALA A 134 -0.71 -7.87 -16.72
C ALA A 134 -0.90 -9.37 -17.01
N LYS A 135 -0.83 -10.20 -15.97
CA LYS A 135 -1.09 -11.65 -16.07
C LYS A 135 -2.46 -11.97 -16.65
N LYS A 136 -3.51 -11.28 -16.16
CA LYS A 136 -4.88 -11.45 -16.66
C LYS A 136 -5.00 -11.17 -18.16
N LEU A 137 -4.21 -10.23 -18.66
CA LEU A 137 -4.23 -9.77 -20.06
C LEU A 137 -3.14 -10.44 -20.92
N GLY A 138 -2.39 -11.42 -20.40
CA GLY A 138 -1.34 -12.14 -21.14
C GLY A 138 -0.10 -11.31 -21.45
N LYS A 139 0.21 -10.28 -20.65
CA LYS A 139 1.39 -9.41 -20.78
C LYS A 139 2.53 -9.96 -19.91
N GLU A 140 3.17 -11.05 -20.36
CA GLU A 140 4.10 -11.83 -19.52
C GLU A 140 5.34 -11.03 -19.07
N GLU A 141 5.97 -10.25 -19.96
CA GLU A 141 7.13 -9.44 -19.62
C GLU A 141 6.83 -8.40 -18.53
N ASP A 142 5.69 -7.72 -18.64
CA ASP A 142 5.23 -6.77 -17.61
C ASP A 142 4.86 -7.50 -16.31
N TYR A 143 4.27 -8.71 -16.40
CA TYR A 143 3.99 -9.51 -15.22
C TYR A 143 5.26 -9.82 -14.43
N GLU A 144 6.31 -10.32 -15.08
CA GLU A 144 7.59 -10.63 -14.44
C GLU A 144 8.25 -9.39 -13.87
N HIS A 145 8.27 -8.29 -14.64
CA HIS A 145 8.84 -7.01 -14.21
C HIS A 145 8.17 -6.48 -12.94
N PHE A 146 6.86 -6.36 -12.93
CA PHE A 146 6.12 -5.81 -11.78
C PHE A 146 6.07 -6.78 -10.60
N MET A 147 6.07 -8.08 -10.81
CA MET A 147 6.25 -9.07 -9.72
C MET A 147 7.60 -8.91 -9.02
N LYS A 148 8.67 -8.65 -9.75
CA LYS A 148 9.98 -8.36 -9.16
C LYS A 148 9.94 -7.08 -8.32
N ARG A 149 9.32 -6.02 -8.83
CA ARG A 149 9.19 -4.74 -8.11
C ARG A 149 8.33 -4.88 -6.86
N SER A 150 7.30 -5.72 -6.88
CA SER A 150 6.43 -5.97 -5.73
C SER A 150 7.15 -6.58 -4.52
N GLU A 151 8.36 -7.09 -4.70
CA GLU A 151 9.23 -7.62 -3.64
C GLU A 151 10.23 -6.59 -3.09
N TYR A 152 10.25 -5.36 -3.61
CA TYR A 152 11.21 -4.32 -3.21
C TYR A 152 11.09 -3.91 -1.74
N TYR A 153 9.93 -4.10 -1.11
CA TYR A 153 9.76 -3.90 0.34
C TYR A 153 10.79 -4.67 1.17
N ARG A 154 11.31 -5.82 0.70
CA ARG A 154 12.32 -6.62 1.40
C ARG A 154 13.63 -5.85 1.61
N ASN A 155 13.95 -4.91 0.73
CA ASN A 155 15.16 -4.11 0.81
C ASN A 155 15.18 -3.19 2.04
N LEU A 156 14.02 -2.92 2.64
CA LEU A 156 13.89 -2.12 3.87
C LEU A 156 13.72 -2.97 5.13
N TYR A 157 13.60 -4.29 5.02
CA TYR A 157 13.53 -5.13 6.21
C TYR A 157 14.88 -5.22 6.93
N HIS A 158 14.89 -4.83 8.21
CA HIS A 158 16.09 -4.86 9.05
C HIS A 158 16.00 -6.03 10.06
N PRO A 159 16.73 -7.14 9.83
CA PRO A 159 16.56 -8.37 10.62
C PRO A 159 16.78 -8.19 12.13
N SER A 160 17.79 -7.40 12.53
CA SER A 160 18.12 -7.22 13.95
C SER A 160 17.07 -6.43 14.74
N SER A 161 16.34 -5.50 14.08
CA SER A 161 15.22 -4.79 14.73
C SER A 161 13.87 -5.49 14.53
N GLY A 162 13.74 -6.31 13.48
CA GLY A 162 12.51 -6.95 13.11
C GLY A 162 11.45 -5.99 12.54
N PHE A 163 11.88 -4.85 11.94
CA PHE A 163 11.02 -3.84 11.34
C PHE A 163 11.50 -3.45 9.94
N PHE A 164 10.61 -2.86 9.15
CA PHE A 164 11.00 -2.09 7.98
C PHE A 164 11.56 -0.75 8.45
N ARG A 165 12.72 -0.37 7.92
CA ARG A 165 13.44 0.84 8.31
C ARG A 165 13.86 1.64 7.10
N ALA A 166 13.98 2.95 7.28
CA ALA A 166 14.45 3.84 6.23
C ALA A 166 15.94 3.64 5.93
N LYS A 167 16.28 3.76 4.66
CA LYS A 167 17.66 3.86 4.15
C LYS A 167 17.83 5.11 3.32
N ASN A 168 19.04 5.66 3.34
CA ASN A 168 19.46 6.69 2.41
C ASN A 168 19.96 6.10 1.08
N ALA A 169 20.16 6.94 0.07
CA ALA A 169 20.65 6.54 -1.25
C ALA A 169 22.03 5.86 -1.25
N ASP A 170 22.85 6.06 -0.20
CA ASP A 170 24.12 5.38 0.01
C ASP A 170 23.97 3.98 0.65
N GLY A 171 22.72 3.53 0.87
CA GLY A 171 22.40 2.24 1.47
C GLY A 171 22.50 2.17 2.98
N LYS A 172 22.87 3.25 3.66
CA LYS A 172 22.94 3.28 5.11
C LYS A 172 21.59 3.45 5.74
N TRP A 173 21.37 2.73 6.83
CA TRP A 173 20.15 2.84 7.63
C TRP A 173 20.08 4.22 8.29
N LEU A 174 18.86 4.77 8.36
CA LEU A 174 18.62 5.99 9.11
C LEU A 174 18.73 5.72 10.62
N GLU A 175 19.53 6.53 11.32
CA GLU A 175 19.72 6.45 12.77
C GLU A 175 19.48 7.83 13.42
N PRO A 176 19.03 7.88 14.68
CA PRO A 176 18.60 6.75 15.51
C PRO A 176 17.24 6.17 15.05
N PHE A 177 17.00 4.88 15.33
CA PHE A 177 15.74 4.23 15.04
C PHE A 177 14.91 4.00 16.31
N ASP A 178 13.72 4.55 16.33
CA ASP A 178 12.71 4.29 17.37
C ASP A 178 11.43 3.76 16.69
N PRO A 179 11.04 2.49 16.93
CA PRO A 179 9.85 1.91 16.29
C PRO A 179 8.52 2.53 16.72
N TYR A 180 8.51 3.31 17.80
CA TYR A 180 7.33 3.97 18.34
C TYR A 180 7.19 5.42 17.87
N GLN A 181 8.22 5.97 17.23
CA GLN A 181 8.20 7.34 16.77
C GLN A 181 7.11 7.53 15.72
N TYR A 182 6.08 8.27 16.11
CA TYR A 182 4.99 8.59 15.22
C TYR A 182 5.36 9.75 14.29
N GLY A 183 4.99 9.63 13.02
CA GLY A 183 5.15 10.68 12.01
C GLY A 183 3.83 11.41 11.79
N ALA A 184 3.85 12.72 12.02
CA ALA A 184 2.84 13.61 11.47
C ALA A 184 3.12 13.84 9.96
N ASN A 185 2.25 14.54 9.27
CA ASN A 185 2.31 14.77 7.83
C ASN A 185 3.69 15.31 7.37
N GLY A 186 4.51 14.43 6.81
CA GLY A 186 5.85 14.73 6.30
C GLY A 186 6.96 14.72 7.36
N GLY A 187 8.20 14.54 6.93
CA GLY A 187 9.39 14.60 7.80
C GLY A 187 9.70 13.35 8.62
N ASN A 188 8.97 12.25 8.41
CA ASN A 188 9.19 10.95 9.04
C ASN A 188 9.12 9.85 7.96
N PRO A 189 9.87 8.76 8.09
CA PRO A 189 9.79 7.63 7.16
C PRO A 189 8.41 6.98 7.02
N PHE A 190 7.50 7.24 7.95
CA PHE A 190 6.17 6.63 8.01
C PHE A 190 5.08 7.70 7.86
N THR A 191 4.15 7.46 6.94
CA THR A 191 3.00 8.34 6.69
C THR A 191 1.95 8.14 7.79
N GLU A 192 1.65 9.17 8.55
CA GLU A 192 0.63 9.15 9.62
C GLU A 192 0.69 7.91 10.51
N GLY A 193 1.91 7.48 10.84
CA GLY A 193 2.11 6.24 11.57
C GLY A 193 3.53 6.06 12.08
N ASN A 194 3.83 4.85 12.47
CA ASN A 194 5.14 4.42 12.95
C ASN A 194 5.54 3.05 12.40
N ALA A 195 6.71 2.54 12.80
CA ALA A 195 7.20 1.25 12.32
C ALA A 195 6.30 0.08 12.72
N TRP A 196 5.61 0.14 13.86
CA TRP A 196 4.68 -0.88 14.29
C TRP A 196 3.46 -0.98 13.38
N GLN A 197 2.89 0.15 12.94
CA GLN A 197 1.70 0.19 12.11
C GLN A 197 2.02 -0.25 10.69
N TYR A 198 3.11 0.26 10.10
CA TYR A 198 3.49 -0.08 8.73
C TYR A 198 4.16 -1.45 8.59
N PHE A 199 4.62 -2.08 9.67
CA PHE A 199 5.17 -3.44 9.61
C PHE A 199 4.23 -4.44 8.91
N TRP A 200 2.94 -4.25 9.06
CA TRP A 200 1.91 -5.17 8.57
C TRP A 200 1.50 -4.91 7.12
N TYR A 201 2.03 -3.85 6.50
CA TYR A 201 1.60 -3.47 5.17
C TYR A 201 2.36 -4.23 4.07
N VAL A 202 2.13 -5.54 3.99
CA VAL A 202 2.54 -6.43 2.89
C VAL A 202 1.32 -7.28 2.48
N PRO A 203 0.18 -6.66 2.10
CA PRO A 203 -1.07 -7.38 1.85
C PRO A 203 -0.97 -8.36 0.69
N GLN A 204 -0.08 -8.11 -0.27
CA GLN A 204 0.14 -8.95 -1.43
C GLN A 204 0.83 -10.28 -1.11
N ASN A 205 1.54 -10.39 0.03
CA ASN A 205 2.32 -11.59 0.34
C ASN A 205 2.44 -11.84 1.86
N ILE A 206 1.31 -12.12 2.52
CA ILE A 206 1.28 -12.44 3.95
C ILE A 206 2.16 -13.64 4.32
N PRO A 207 2.22 -14.75 3.53
CA PRO A 207 3.14 -15.84 3.82
C PRO A 207 4.61 -15.40 3.88
N ALA A 208 5.02 -14.48 3.00
CA ALA A 208 6.38 -13.93 3.04
C ALA A 208 6.62 -13.05 4.28
N LEU A 209 5.64 -12.26 4.70
CA LEU A 209 5.73 -11.48 5.94
C LEU A 209 5.85 -12.39 7.17
N ILE A 210 5.10 -13.49 7.22
CA ILE A 210 5.21 -14.52 8.26
C ILE A 210 6.64 -15.11 8.28
N ALA A 211 7.18 -15.45 7.11
CA ALA A 211 8.54 -15.98 7.00
C ALA A 211 9.59 -14.95 7.48
N LEU A 212 9.44 -13.66 7.13
CA LEU A 212 10.33 -12.59 7.59
C LEU A 212 10.30 -12.43 9.12
N THR A 213 9.16 -12.65 9.75
CA THR A 213 9.04 -12.60 11.22
C THR A 213 9.64 -13.81 11.94
N GLY A 214 9.97 -14.88 11.23
CA GLY A 214 10.46 -16.11 11.83
C GLY A 214 9.41 -17.21 12.02
N GLY A 215 8.32 -17.13 11.25
CA GLY A 215 7.25 -18.13 11.21
C GLY A 215 6.02 -17.78 12.05
N ASP A 216 5.01 -18.64 11.99
CA ASP A 216 3.65 -18.40 12.54
C ASP A 216 3.64 -17.96 14.00
N LYS A 217 4.44 -18.61 14.84
CA LYS A 217 4.47 -18.29 16.28
C LYS A 217 5.07 -16.90 16.54
N ALA A 218 6.16 -16.56 15.86
CA ALA A 218 6.79 -15.26 15.99
C ALA A 218 5.89 -14.15 15.43
N PHE A 219 5.22 -14.40 14.31
CA PHE A 219 4.24 -13.51 13.70
C PHE A 219 3.05 -13.24 14.64
N THR A 220 2.45 -14.29 15.22
CA THR A 220 1.34 -14.13 16.16
C THR A 220 1.76 -13.40 17.44
N ASN A 221 2.94 -13.73 17.99
CA ASN A 221 3.48 -13.02 19.15
C ASN A 221 3.70 -11.52 18.85
N LYS A 222 4.18 -11.18 17.66
CA LYS A 222 4.34 -9.78 17.25
C LYS A 222 2.99 -9.07 17.09
N LEU A 223 1.96 -9.77 16.59
CA LEU A 223 0.58 -9.25 16.57
C LEU A 223 0.06 -8.98 17.99
N ASP A 224 0.26 -9.92 18.94
CA ASP A 224 -0.15 -9.73 20.32
C ASP A 224 0.57 -8.52 20.94
N GLN A 225 1.87 -8.35 20.67
CA GLN A 225 2.62 -7.17 21.09
C GLN A 225 2.05 -5.90 20.48
N PHE A 226 1.69 -5.90 19.19
CA PHE A 226 1.10 -4.76 18.51
C PHE A 226 -0.18 -4.27 19.20
N PHE A 227 -1.04 -5.18 19.66
CA PHE A 227 -2.29 -4.83 20.35
C PHE A 227 -2.14 -4.55 21.85
N THR A 228 -0.98 -4.83 22.46
CA THR A 228 -0.78 -4.65 23.91
C THR A 228 0.25 -3.59 24.29
N THR A 229 1.17 -3.23 23.37
CA THR A 229 2.22 -2.24 23.64
C THR A 229 1.66 -0.82 23.56
N THR A 230 1.72 -0.07 24.67
CA THR A 230 1.19 1.29 24.79
C THR A 230 2.26 2.40 24.70
N GLN A 231 3.54 2.03 24.53
CA GLN A 231 4.61 3.01 24.38
C GLN A 231 4.40 3.86 23.13
N GLN A 232 4.61 5.17 23.26
CA GLN A 232 4.51 6.14 22.20
C GLN A 232 5.67 7.11 22.26
N SER A 233 6.14 7.59 21.10
CA SER A 233 7.11 8.68 20.98
C SER A 233 6.77 9.53 19.75
N GLY A 234 7.28 10.77 19.74
CA GLY A 234 6.94 11.76 18.70
C GLY A 234 5.55 12.39 18.89
N GLU A 235 5.19 13.24 17.95
CA GLU A 235 3.88 13.91 17.94
C GLU A 235 2.85 13.02 17.24
N LEU A 236 1.73 12.75 17.92
CA LEU A 236 0.61 12.05 17.31
C LEU A 236 -0.13 12.96 16.33
N ASN A 237 -0.42 12.43 15.15
CA ASN A 237 -1.35 13.06 14.23
C ASN A 237 -2.75 13.11 14.85
N SER A 238 -3.52 14.15 14.57
CA SER A 238 -4.92 14.28 15.01
C SER A 238 -5.81 13.12 14.55
N ASN A 239 -5.45 12.46 13.44
CA ASN A 239 -6.14 11.27 12.91
C ASN A 239 -5.82 10.00 13.71
N ALA A 240 -4.68 9.97 14.41
CA ALA A 240 -4.30 8.84 15.24
C ALA A 240 -5.16 8.79 16.52
N SER A 241 -6.20 7.99 16.48
CA SER A 241 -7.17 7.86 17.59
C SER A 241 -7.65 6.41 17.74
N GLY A 242 -8.37 6.12 18.81
CA GLY A 242 -8.94 4.80 19.08
C GLY A 242 -7.86 3.72 19.27
N PHE A 243 -6.80 4.05 20.01
CA PHE A 243 -5.68 3.15 20.23
C PHE A 243 -6.03 1.92 21.06
N VAL A 244 -5.59 0.76 20.56
CA VAL A 244 -5.48 -0.50 21.30
C VAL A 244 -4.04 -0.98 21.11
N GLY A 245 -3.17 -0.70 22.06
CA GLY A 245 -1.73 -0.82 21.87
C GLY A 245 -1.23 0.13 20.77
N GLN A 246 -0.57 -0.40 19.76
CA GLN A 246 -0.13 0.35 18.58
C GLN A 246 -1.19 0.39 17.46
N TYR A 247 -2.27 -0.40 17.57
CA TYR A 247 -3.39 -0.35 16.65
C TYR A 247 -4.15 0.96 16.81
N ALA A 248 -4.18 1.78 15.76
CA ALA A 248 -4.92 3.04 15.73
C ALA A 248 -6.17 2.86 14.85
N HIS A 249 -7.34 2.62 15.47
CA HIS A 249 -8.57 2.38 14.72
C HIS A 249 -9.02 3.58 13.89
N GLY A 250 -8.70 4.78 14.34
CA GLY A 250 -9.04 6.03 13.66
C GLY A 250 -8.15 6.35 12.44
N ASN A 251 -7.16 5.49 12.11
CA ASN A 251 -6.31 5.73 10.94
C ASN A 251 -6.10 4.48 10.08
N GLU A 252 -5.99 4.66 8.79
CA GLU A 252 -6.07 3.65 7.73
C GLU A 252 -4.99 2.57 7.79
N PRO A 253 -3.71 2.85 8.12
CA PRO A 253 -2.67 1.82 8.15
C PRO A 253 -2.96 0.62 9.05
N SER A 254 -3.81 0.80 10.06
CA SER A 254 -4.15 -0.25 11.01
C SER A 254 -5.33 -1.15 10.60
N HIS A 255 -6.20 -0.72 9.70
CA HIS A 255 -7.53 -1.32 9.50
C HIS A 255 -7.51 -2.81 9.15
N HIS A 256 -6.51 -3.29 8.40
CA HIS A 256 -6.41 -4.70 8.00
C HIS A 256 -5.75 -5.60 9.05
N VAL A 257 -5.04 -5.01 10.04
CA VAL A 257 -4.12 -5.76 10.91
C VAL A 257 -4.83 -6.78 11.79
N ALA A 258 -6.01 -6.46 12.32
CA ALA A 258 -6.78 -7.39 13.14
C ALA A 258 -7.13 -8.70 12.40
N TYR A 259 -7.31 -8.65 11.08
CA TYR A 259 -7.62 -9.82 10.26
C TYR A 259 -6.40 -10.72 9.99
N LEU A 260 -5.18 -10.23 10.26
CA LEU A 260 -3.95 -11.01 10.03
C LEU A 260 -3.83 -12.23 10.97
N TYR A 261 -4.54 -12.24 12.08
CA TYR A 261 -4.65 -13.44 12.92
C TYR A 261 -5.20 -14.66 12.14
N ASN A 262 -5.99 -14.45 11.09
CA ASN A 262 -6.49 -15.55 10.25
C ASN A 262 -5.39 -16.27 9.46
N TYR A 263 -4.21 -15.68 9.32
CA TYR A 263 -3.06 -16.26 8.63
C TYR A 263 -2.06 -16.94 9.57
N GLY A 264 -2.13 -16.68 10.88
CA GLY A 264 -1.29 -17.32 11.90
C GLY A 264 -1.80 -18.70 12.33
N GLN A 265 -1.33 -19.20 13.49
CA GLN A 265 -1.59 -20.56 14.01
C GLN A 265 -3.07 -20.99 14.11
N HIS A 266 -4.03 -20.11 13.94
CA HIS A 266 -5.45 -20.45 13.96
C HIS A 266 -5.92 -21.21 12.72
N ARG A 267 -5.15 -21.24 11.63
CA ARG A 267 -5.47 -22.01 10.43
C ARG A 267 -5.53 -23.52 10.71
N SER A 268 -4.69 -24.03 11.63
CA SER A 268 -4.67 -25.45 12.03
C SER A 268 -5.86 -25.83 12.93
N ARG A 269 -6.49 -24.89 13.62
CA ARG A 269 -7.65 -25.17 14.47
C ARG A 269 -8.99 -25.17 13.73
N CYS A 270 -9.10 -24.41 12.62
CA CYS A 270 -10.30 -24.45 11.77
C CYS A 270 -10.37 -25.73 10.92
N THR A 271 -9.24 -26.27 10.46
CA THR A 271 -9.21 -27.50 9.66
C THR A 271 -9.32 -28.80 10.48
N GLN A 272 -9.20 -28.74 11.81
CA GLN A 272 -9.37 -29.91 12.69
C GLN A 272 -10.81 -30.07 13.24
N ARG A 273 -11.74 -29.19 12.87
CA ARG A 273 -13.15 -29.23 13.32
C ARG A 273 -14.16 -29.39 12.19
N SER A 274 -13.71 -29.73 10.95
CA SER A 274 -14.60 -30.08 9.84
C SER A 274 -14.51 -31.56 9.51
#